data_85eb69c127883ed40e1b2896bae8a483
#
_entry.id   85eb69c127883ed40e1b2896bae8a483
#
_cell.length_a   1.000
_cell.length_b   1.000
_cell.length_c   1.000
_cell.angle_alpha   90.00
_cell.angle_beta   90.00
_cell.angle_gamma   90.00
#
_symmetry.space_group_name_H-M   'P 1'
#
loop_
_entity.id
_entity.type
_entity.pdbx_description
1 polymer ?
#
loop_
_entity_poly.entity_id
_entity_poly.type
_entity_poly.pdbx_seq_one_letter_code
_entity_poly.pdbx_strand_id
1 'polypeptide(L)' 'MRKIIVTVAPVCHVGKEIPEECKNPLTPEEITEDVVNCYKAGACQVHLHTRDLKGNPTFELDVFQKTINMIREKTDM' A
#
# COMPACT_ATOMS: atom_id res chain seq x y z
N MET A 1 12.58 26.22 6.41
CA MET A 1 12.20 24.83 6.77
C MET A 1 12.28 23.95 5.53
N ARG A 2 13.01 22.86 5.58
CA ARG A 2 13.04 21.91 4.47
C ARG A 2 11.77 21.07 4.48
N LYS A 3 11.17 20.89 3.30
CA LYS A 3 10.08 19.94 3.12
C LYS A 3 10.69 18.59 2.77
N ILE A 4 10.22 17.55 3.44
CA ILE A 4 10.65 16.17 3.18
C ILE A 4 9.47 15.40 2.61
N ILE A 5 9.72 14.67 1.53
CA ILE A 5 8.72 13.77 0.95
C ILE A 5 8.93 12.40 1.59
N VAL A 6 7.88 11.92 2.26
CA VAL A 6 7.88 10.60 2.88
C VAL A 6 7.06 9.66 2.01
N THR A 7 7.69 8.63 1.46
CA THR A 7 7.05 7.64 0.60
C THR A 7 6.92 6.33 1.36
N VAL A 8 5.73 5.73 1.32
CA VAL A 8 5.48 4.41 1.91
C VAL A 8 5.30 3.37 0.81
N ALA A 9 5.83 2.17 1.04
CA ALA A 9 5.66 1.02 0.15
C ALA A 9 5.08 -0.14 0.98
N PRO A 10 3.74 -0.26 1.05
CA PRO A 10 3.11 -1.18 2.01
C PRO A 10 3.22 -2.66 1.65
N VAL A 11 3.42 -2.99 0.38
CA VAL A 11 3.43 -4.39 -0.09
C VAL A 11 4.86 -4.88 -0.27
N CYS A 12 5.20 -5.95 0.46
CA CYS A 12 6.52 -6.56 0.38
C CYS A 12 6.64 -7.44 -0.87
N HIS A 13 7.86 -7.53 -1.39
CA HIS A 13 8.16 -8.40 -2.52
C HIS A 13 7.94 -9.87 -2.14
N VAL A 14 7.34 -10.63 -3.06
CA VAL A 14 7.08 -12.06 -2.87
C VAL A 14 8.39 -12.84 -2.71
N GLY A 15 8.37 -13.83 -1.83
CA GLY A 15 9.52 -14.72 -1.61
C GLY A 15 10.48 -14.29 -0.51
N LYS A 16 10.29 -13.11 0.07
CA LYS A 16 11.07 -12.68 1.22
C LYS A 16 10.41 -13.13 2.51
N GLU A 17 11.21 -13.57 3.46
CA GLU A 17 10.72 -13.82 4.81
C GLU A 17 10.35 -12.50 5.47
N ILE A 18 9.18 -12.48 6.08
CA ILE A 18 8.67 -11.29 6.77
C ILE A 18 8.49 -11.68 8.24
N PRO A 19 9.04 -10.89 9.20
CA PRO A 19 8.79 -11.14 10.61
C PRO A 19 7.30 -11.18 10.93
N GLU A 20 6.89 -12.02 11.86
CA GLU A 20 5.49 -12.21 12.24
C GLU A 20 4.80 -10.92 12.66
N GLU A 21 5.53 -10.00 13.26
CA GLU A 21 5.02 -8.71 13.69
C GLU A 21 4.83 -7.72 12.54
N CYS A 22 5.31 -8.03 11.35
CA CYS A 22 5.16 -7.18 10.17
C CYS A 22 3.99 -7.66 9.31
N LYS A 23 3.19 -6.74 8.82
CA LYS A 23 2.09 -7.05 7.91
C LYS A 23 2.55 -6.94 6.46
N ASN A 24 2.10 -7.89 5.64
CA ASN A 24 2.18 -7.76 4.19
C ASN A 24 0.74 -7.75 3.66
N PRO A 25 0.13 -6.58 3.50
CA PRO A 25 -1.28 -6.50 3.14
C PRO A 25 -1.56 -7.20 1.81
N LEU A 26 -2.67 -7.89 1.73
CA LEU A 26 -3.06 -8.70 0.58
C LEU A 26 -4.16 -8.05 -0.25
N THR A 27 -5.27 -7.70 0.38
CA THR A 27 -6.45 -7.17 -0.32
C THR A 27 -6.34 -5.66 -0.52
N PRO A 28 -7.07 -5.09 -1.49
CA PRO A 28 -7.15 -3.63 -1.64
C PRO A 28 -7.57 -2.94 -0.34
N GLU A 29 -8.47 -3.56 0.43
CA GLU A 29 -8.92 -3.03 1.72
C GLU A 29 -7.78 -2.99 2.74
N GLU A 30 -7.00 -4.06 2.85
CA GLU A 30 -5.86 -4.13 3.76
C GLU A 30 -4.76 -3.14 3.37
N ILE A 31 -4.48 -3.05 2.06
CA ILE A 31 -3.49 -2.10 1.54
C ILE A 31 -3.92 -0.67 1.85
N THR A 32 -5.19 -0.36 1.62
CA THR A 32 -5.73 0.98 1.86
C THR A 32 -5.65 1.35 3.35
N GLU A 33 -6.02 0.43 4.24
CA GLU A 33 -5.92 0.68 5.68
C GLU A 33 -4.50 1.02 6.11
N ASP A 34 -3.53 0.26 5.61
CA ASP A 34 -2.11 0.48 5.91
C ASP A 34 -1.64 1.84 5.40
N VAL A 35 -2.00 2.18 4.16
CA VAL A 35 -1.66 3.47 3.54
C VAL A 35 -2.29 4.63 4.31
N VAL A 36 -3.55 4.51 4.71
CA VAL A 36 -4.24 5.56 5.47
C VAL A 36 -3.55 5.78 6.82
N ASN A 37 -3.15 4.72 7.50
CA ASN A 37 -2.43 4.84 8.77
C ASN A 37 -1.08 5.53 8.57
N CYS A 38 -0.36 5.22 7.50
CA CYS A 38 0.90 5.89 7.16
C CYS A 38 0.67 7.36 6.81
N TYR A 39 -0.41 7.66 6.07
CA TYR A 39 -0.79 9.03 5.74
C TYR A 39 -1.05 9.86 7.01
N LYS A 40 -1.77 9.30 7.98
CA LYS A 40 -2.01 9.96 9.27
C LYS A 40 -0.71 10.20 10.05
N ALA A 41 0.28 9.35 9.83
CA ALA A 41 1.60 9.51 10.46
C ALA A 41 2.55 10.45 9.70
N GLY A 42 2.13 10.99 8.55
CA GLY A 42 2.88 11.99 7.81
C GLY A 42 3.36 11.58 6.42
N ALA A 43 3.08 10.36 5.96
CA ALA A 43 3.44 9.96 4.61
C ALA A 43 2.58 10.74 3.59
N CYS A 44 3.16 11.12 2.47
CA CYS A 44 2.48 11.91 1.45
C CYS A 44 2.51 11.27 0.06
N GLN A 45 3.20 10.15 -0.10
CA GLN A 45 3.31 9.44 -1.36
C GLN A 45 3.30 7.94 -1.10
N VAL A 46 2.67 7.18 -1.98
CA VAL A 46 2.66 5.73 -1.89
C VAL A 46 3.28 5.11 -3.13
N HIS A 47 4.19 4.15 -2.91
CA HIS A 47 4.76 3.29 -3.95
C HIS A 47 3.94 1.99 -3.94
N LEU A 48 3.02 1.88 -4.89
CA LEU A 48 1.98 0.87 -4.84
C LEU A 48 2.31 -0.38 -5.66
N HIS A 49 2.26 -1.54 -5.00
CA HIS A 49 2.15 -2.85 -5.63
C HIS A 49 0.88 -3.51 -5.13
N THR A 50 0.26 -4.32 -5.97
CA THR A 50 -0.93 -5.08 -5.61
C THR A 50 -0.68 -6.58 -5.75
N ARG A 51 -1.54 -7.38 -5.10
CA ARG A 51 -1.38 -8.83 -5.04
C ARG A 51 -2.67 -9.51 -5.49
N ASP A 52 -2.54 -10.69 -6.10
CA ASP A 52 -3.71 -11.53 -6.40
C ASP A 52 -4.14 -12.29 -5.13
N LEU A 53 -5.22 -13.04 -5.22
CA LEU A 53 -5.77 -13.79 -4.07
C LEU A 53 -4.84 -14.91 -3.59
N LYS A 54 -3.85 -15.29 -4.41
CA LYS A 54 -2.83 -16.29 -4.04
C LYS A 54 -1.64 -15.64 -3.36
N GLY A 55 -1.62 -14.30 -3.27
CA GLY A 55 -0.54 -13.54 -2.65
C GLY A 55 0.60 -13.18 -3.58
N ASN A 56 0.48 -13.46 -4.87
CA ASN A 56 1.50 -13.10 -5.86
C ASN A 56 1.31 -11.66 -6.34
N PRO A 57 2.40 -10.98 -6.78
CA PRO A 57 2.24 -9.67 -7.40
C PRO A 57 1.33 -9.76 -8.62
N THR A 58 0.49 -8.77 -8.81
CA THR A 58 -0.40 -8.71 -9.97
C THR A 58 -0.38 -7.33 -10.62
N PHE A 59 -0.56 -7.31 -11.94
CA PHE A 59 -0.71 -6.09 -12.72
C PHE A 59 -2.14 -5.94 -13.26
N GLU A 60 -3.11 -6.66 -12.71
CA GLU A 60 -4.51 -6.53 -13.10
C GLU A 60 -5.00 -5.11 -12.85
N LEU A 61 -5.50 -4.46 -13.90
CA LEU A 61 -5.93 -3.06 -13.83
C LEU A 61 -7.07 -2.86 -12.84
N ASP A 62 -8.00 -3.80 -12.75
CA ASP A 62 -9.14 -3.70 -11.84
C ASP A 62 -8.68 -3.62 -10.37
N VAL A 63 -7.71 -4.43 -10.00
CA VAL A 63 -7.16 -4.45 -8.64
C VAL A 63 -6.44 -3.14 -8.34
N PHE A 64 -5.59 -2.67 -9.25
CA PHE A 64 -4.92 -1.38 -9.12
C PHE A 64 -5.91 -0.23 -9.02
N GLN A 65 -6.89 -0.19 -9.94
CA GLN A 65 -7.86 0.88 -9.97
C GLN A 65 -8.69 0.95 -8.69
N LYS A 66 -9.13 -0.19 -8.21
CA LYS A 66 -9.89 -0.28 -6.95
C LYS A 66 -9.05 0.25 -5.79
N THR A 67 -7.80 -0.20 -5.69
CA THR A 67 -6.90 0.21 -4.61
C THR A 67 -6.63 1.71 -4.65
N ILE A 68 -6.32 2.25 -5.83
CA ILE A 68 -6.08 3.69 -6.01
C ILE A 68 -7.31 4.50 -5.61
N ASN A 69 -8.50 4.08 -6.06
CA ASN A 69 -9.73 4.79 -5.76
C ASN A 69 -10.00 4.82 -4.24
N MET A 70 -9.81 3.68 -3.58
CA MET A 70 -10.01 3.59 -2.13
C MET A 70 -9.03 4.50 -1.37
N ILE A 71 -7.77 4.53 -1.78
CA ILE A 71 -6.75 5.39 -1.17
C ILE A 71 -7.13 6.87 -1.35
N ARG A 72 -7.52 7.26 -2.57
CA ARG A 72 -7.85 8.65 -2.89
C ARG A 72 -9.13 9.14 -2.25
N GLU A 73 -10.06 8.26 -1.92
CA GLU A 73 -11.25 8.62 -1.15
C GLU A 73 -10.92 9.05 0.28
N LYS A 74 -9.81 8.56 0.82
CA LYS A 74 -9.45 8.75 2.23
C LYS A 74 -8.22 9.61 2.44
N THR A 75 -7.47 9.92 1.40
CA THR A 75 -6.22 10.68 1.49
C THR A 75 -6.07 11.60 0.29
N ASP A 76 -5.09 12.50 0.39
CA ASP A 76 -4.66 13.36 -0.74
C ASP A 76 -3.44 12.77 -1.46
N MET A 77 -3.16 11.51 -1.22
CA MET A 77 -2.00 10.82 -1.84
C MET A 77 -2.22 10.49 -3.31
#